data_b69dee8cfe47f8a87105bfb2f561c6df
#
_entry.id   b69dee8cfe47f8a87105bfb2f561c6df
#
_cell.length_a   1.000
_cell.length_b   1.000
_cell.length_c   1.000
_cell.angle_alpha   90.00
_cell.angle_beta   90.00
_cell.angle_gamma   90.00
#
_symmetry.space_group_name_H-M   'P 1'
#
loop_
_entity.id
_entity.type
_entity.pdbx_description
1 polymer ?
#
loop_
_entity_poly.entity_id
_entity_poly.type
_entity_poly.pdbx_seq_one_letter_code
_entity_poly.pdbx_strand_id
1 'polypeptide(L)'
;IARLIFSFGYKQKEVAAQLGMTPAAVNQRYKKMMEEVVTPFVIENYGSGLYTGTIELCKRMDKETPRGTSCYARMYEELGHSIMAKNQSYMDNKRITPYFISSLKSNEIFVFGSNLQGIHAGGAARMAHTNFGAVMGNGVGIQGQSYAIPTMQGGVETIKPYVDEFLAFASQYPEMHFLVTPIGCGIAGFEPEDIAPLFIAAKNVENISLPEEFWSIIS
;
A
#
# COMPACT_ATOMS: atom_id res chain seq x y z
N ILE A 1 -15.19 4.56 1.60
CA ILE A 1 -15.94 4.02 0.46
C ILE A 1 -14.97 3.67 -0.66
N ALA A 2 -14.19 4.63 -1.19
CA ALA A 2 -13.22 4.37 -2.25
C ALA A 2 -12.32 3.17 -1.94
N ARG A 3 -11.67 3.18 -0.79
CA ARG A 3 -10.78 2.10 -0.34
C ARG A 3 -11.47 0.74 -0.28
N LEU A 4 -12.70 0.68 0.21
CA LEU A 4 -13.45 -0.57 0.31
C LEU A 4 -13.82 -1.12 -1.08
N ILE A 5 -14.16 -0.26 -2.03
CA ILE A 5 -14.55 -0.67 -3.38
C ILE A 5 -13.32 -0.97 -4.24
N PHE A 6 -12.35 -0.07 -4.31
CA PHE A 6 -11.21 -0.19 -5.23
C PHE A 6 -10.08 -1.10 -4.72
N SER A 7 -9.79 -1.05 -3.41
CA SER A 7 -8.68 -1.85 -2.86
C SER A 7 -9.11 -3.22 -2.37
N PHE A 8 -10.36 -3.38 -1.93
CA PHE A 8 -10.86 -4.64 -1.38
C PHE A 8 -11.90 -5.33 -2.24
N GLY A 9 -12.33 -4.72 -3.36
CA GLY A 9 -13.31 -5.28 -4.29
C GLY A 9 -14.73 -5.47 -3.70
N TYR A 10 -15.04 -4.81 -2.57
CA TYR A 10 -16.37 -4.91 -1.98
C TYR A 10 -17.44 -4.28 -2.86
N LYS A 11 -18.58 -4.97 -3.01
CA LYS A 11 -19.77 -4.41 -3.65
C LYS A 11 -20.35 -3.31 -2.78
N GLN A 12 -21.02 -2.33 -3.40
CA GLN A 12 -21.61 -1.20 -2.67
C GLN A 12 -22.55 -1.62 -1.53
N LYS A 13 -23.28 -2.75 -1.68
CA LYS A 13 -24.13 -3.33 -0.62
C LYS A 13 -23.30 -3.76 0.61
N GLU A 14 -22.16 -4.37 0.37
CA GLU A 14 -21.27 -4.85 1.43
C GLU A 14 -20.61 -3.67 2.15
N VAL A 15 -20.20 -2.65 1.38
CA VAL A 15 -19.70 -1.38 1.94
C VAL A 15 -20.77 -0.69 2.79
N ALA A 16 -22.02 -0.69 2.35
CA ALA A 16 -23.13 -0.12 3.09
C ALA A 16 -23.33 -0.83 4.44
N ALA A 17 -23.30 -2.16 4.45
CA ALA A 17 -23.41 -2.96 5.66
C ALA A 17 -22.26 -2.69 6.64
N GLN A 18 -21.01 -2.65 6.14
CA GLN A 18 -19.83 -2.39 6.96
C GLN A 18 -19.78 -0.99 7.59
N LEU A 19 -20.32 0.01 6.88
CA LEU A 19 -20.30 1.40 7.34
C LEU A 19 -21.59 1.84 8.06
N GLY A 20 -22.56 0.94 8.26
CA GLY A 20 -23.86 1.27 8.84
C GLY A 20 -24.65 2.30 8.00
N MET A 21 -24.46 2.29 6.68
CA MET A 21 -25.05 3.23 5.74
C MET A 21 -26.13 2.55 4.87
N THR A 22 -27.03 3.35 4.28
CA THR A 22 -27.91 2.81 3.24
C THR A 22 -27.13 2.63 1.92
N PRO A 23 -27.48 1.63 1.08
CA PRO A 23 -26.88 1.47 -0.26
C PRO A 23 -27.03 2.74 -1.13
N ALA A 24 -28.12 3.46 -1.02
CA ALA A 24 -28.33 4.73 -1.71
C ALA A 24 -27.32 5.81 -1.29
N ALA A 25 -27.05 5.95 0.02
CA ALA A 25 -26.07 6.89 0.54
C ALA A 25 -24.64 6.53 0.11
N VAL A 26 -24.30 5.23 0.06
CA VAL A 26 -23.01 4.76 -0.48
C VAL A 26 -22.90 5.09 -1.95
N ASN A 27 -23.93 4.83 -2.75
CA ASN A 27 -23.95 5.13 -4.18
C ASN A 27 -23.79 6.62 -4.47
N GLN A 28 -24.49 7.49 -3.71
CA GLN A 28 -24.37 8.93 -3.87
C GLN A 28 -22.96 9.43 -3.58
N ARG A 29 -22.34 8.97 -2.49
CA ARG A 29 -20.95 9.32 -2.14
C ARG A 29 -19.95 8.76 -3.15
N TYR A 30 -20.20 7.56 -3.66
CA TYR A 30 -19.38 6.94 -4.71
C TYR A 30 -19.43 7.77 -5.99
N LYS A 31 -20.61 8.16 -6.48
CA LYS A 31 -20.77 9.01 -7.65
C LYS A 31 -20.02 10.34 -7.49
N LYS A 32 -20.24 11.02 -6.37
CA LYS A 32 -19.56 12.29 -6.07
C LYS A 32 -18.04 12.14 -6.09
N MET A 33 -17.50 11.09 -5.50
CA MET A 33 -16.07 10.81 -5.52
C MET A 33 -15.56 10.54 -6.95
N MET A 34 -16.31 9.78 -7.77
CA MET A 34 -15.95 9.53 -9.16
C MET A 34 -15.91 10.82 -9.98
N GLU A 35 -16.89 11.70 -9.81
CA GLU A 35 -17.00 12.95 -10.55
C GLU A 35 -15.98 14.00 -10.09
N GLU A 36 -15.77 14.14 -8.78
CA GLU A 36 -14.96 15.23 -8.20
C GLU A 36 -13.47 14.88 -8.06
N VAL A 37 -13.13 13.60 -7.96
CA VAL A 37 -11.76 13.15 -7.65
C VAL A 37 -11.22 12.22 -8.73
N VAL A 38 -11.88 11.10 -9.00
CA VAL A 38 -11.32 10.05 -9.86
C VAL A 38 -11.27 10.49 -11.33
N THR A 39 -12.35 11.05 -11.84
CA THR A 39 -12.43 11.49 -13.24
C THR A 39 -11.45 12.62 -13.55
N PRO A 40 -11.35 13.70 -12.76
CA PRO A 40 -10.33 14.72 -12.96
C PRO A 40 -8.91 14.16 -12.89
N PHE A 41 -8.62 13.31 -11.92
CA PHE A 41 -7.30 12.67 -11.80
C PHE A 41 -6.95 11.82 -13.02
N VAL A 42 -7.89 11.03 -13.54
CA VAL A 42 -7.67 10.20 -14.74
C VAL A 42 -7.45 11.07 -15.96
N ILE A 43 -8.23 12.15 -16.14
CA ILE A 43 -8.08 13.07 -17.27
C ILE A 43 -6.72 13.78 -17.21
N GLU A 44 -6.31 14.24 -16.03
CA GLU A 44 -5.05 14.96 -15.82
C GLU A 44 -3.82 14.08 -16.06
N ASN A 45 -3.84 12.84 -15.56
CA ASN A 45 -2.67 11.96 -15.60
C ASN A 45 -2.59 11.05 -16.82
N TYR A 46 -3.72 10.75 -17.47
CA TYR A 46 -3.80 9.80 -18.58
C TYR A 46 -4.44 10.38 -19.86
N GLY A 47 -4.88 11.63 -19.81
CA GLY A 47 -5.47 12.36 -20.94
C GLY A 47 -6.94 12.00 -21.22
N SER A 48 -7.63 12.93 -21.88
CA SER A 48 -9.05 12.81 -22.24
C SER A 48 -9.36 11.66 -23.21
N GLY A 49 -8.36 11.20 -23.97
CA GLY A 49 -8.50 10.10 -24.92
C GLY A 49 -8.82 8.75 -24.27
N LEU A 50 -8.27 8.48 -23.08
CA LEU A 50 -8.58 7.26 -22.32
C LEU A 50 -10.04 7.28 -21.85
N TYR A 51 -10.53 8.42 -21.41
CA TYR A 51 -11.92 8.60 -20.96
C TYR A 51 -12.93 8.42 -22.12
N THR A 52 -12.65 9.02 -23.27
CA THR A 52 -13.52 8.94 -24.46
C THR A 52 -13.53 7.53 -25.04
N GLY A 53 -12.38 6.86 -25.14
CA GLY A 53 -12.27 5.47 -25.58
C GLY A 53 -12.99 4.49 -24.65
N THR A 54 -12.98 4.77 -23.35
CA THR A 54 -13.68 3.98 -22.35
C THR A 54 -15.20 4.09 -22.46
N ILE A 55 -15.74 5.29 -22.72
CA ILE A 55 -17.18 5.49 -22.97
C ILE A 55 -17.63 4.77 -24.24
N GLU A 56 -16.84 4.82 -25.32
CA GLU A 56 -17.17 4.10 -26.57
C GLU A 56 -17.09 2.59 -26.41
N LEU A 57 -16.13 2.08 -25.63
CA LEU A 57 -16.05 0.66 -25.29
C LEU A 57 -17.30 0.21 -24.54
N CYS A 58 -17.74 0.98 -23.55
CA CYS A 58 -18.97 0.72 -22.79
C CYS A 58 -20.20 0.70 -23.69
N LYS A 59 -20.35 1.63 -24.60
CA LYS A 59 -21.47 1.68 -25.56
C LYS A 59 -21.49 0.48 -26.48
N ARG A 60 -20.34 -0.12 -26.81
CA ARG A 60 -20.25 -1.38 -27.57
C ARG A 60 -20.64 -2.58 -26.70
N MET A 61 -20.11 -2.65 -25.47
CA MET A 61 -20.38 -3.76 -24.56
C MET A 61 -21.84 -3.80 -24.09
N ASP A 62 -22.53 -2.67 -23.93
CA ASP A 62 -23.97 -2.61 -23.63
C ASP A 62 -24.83 -3.24 -24.71
N LYS A 63 -24.37 -3.31 -25.96
CA LYS A 63 -25.07 -3.99 -27.06
C LYS A 63 -24.88 -5.50 -27.07
N GLU A 64 -23.82 -5.99 -26.44
CA GLU A 64 -23.39 -7.40 -26.50
C GLU A 64 -23.61 -8.16 -25.18
N THR A 65 -24.05 -7.47 -24.11
CA THR A 65 -24.12 -8.07 -22.75
C THR A 65 -25.54 -8.55 -22.42
N PRO A 66 -25.71 -9.75 -21.85
CA PRO A 66 -27.01 -10.22 -21.37
C PRO A 66 -27.58 -9.30 -20.27
N ARG A 67 -28.89 -9.08 -20.30
CA ARG A 67 -29.59 -8.25 -19.30
C ARG A 67 -29.24 -8.72 -17.88
N GLY A 68 -28.58 -7.83 -17.11
CA GLY A 68 -28.27 -8.06 -15.69
C GLY A 68 -26.82 -7.80 -15.27
N THR A 69 -25.86 -7.69 -16.21
CA THR A 69 -24.47 -7.36 -15.89
C THR A 69 -24.17 -5.95 -16.33
N SER A 70 -23.90 -5.04 -15.40
CA SER A 70 -23.57 -3.65 -15.73
C SER A 70 -22.22 -3.60 -16.45
N CYS A 71 -22.18 -3.06 -17.68
CA CYS A 71 -20.94 -2.84 -18.41
C CYS A 71 -19.96 -1.97 -17.63
N TYR A 72 -20.48 -1.04 -16.83
CA TYR A 72 -19.70 -0.21 -15.93
C TYR A 72 -18.94 -1.04 -14.88
N ALA A 73 -19.48 -2.12 -14.36
CA ALA A 73 -18.78 -2.95 -13.39
C ALA A 73 -17.56 -3.64 -14.02
N ARG A 74 -17.69 -4.17 -15.23
CA ARG A 74 -16.57 -4.77 -15.98
C ARG A 74 -15.52 -3.75 -16.37
N MET A 75 -15.96 -2.60 -16.84
CA MET A 75 -15.06 -1.50 -17.21
C MET A 75 -14.25 -1.02 -16.00
N TYR A 76 -14.88 -0.89 -14.84
CA TYR A 76 -14.19 -0.49 -13.62
C TYR A 76 -13.25 -1.58 -13.09
N GLU A 77 -13.56 -2.87 -13.29
CA GLU A 77 -12.62 -3.95 -13.04
C GLU A 77 -11.40 -3.86 -13.96
N GLU A 78 -11.59 -3.74 -15.26
CA GLU A 78 -10.49 -3.65 -16.25
C GLU A 78 -9.67 -2.37 -16.11
N LEU A 79 -10.34 -1.22 -15.89
CA LEU A 79 -9.68 0.05 -15.63
C LEU A 79 -8.96 0.03 -14.28
N GLY A 80 -9.57 -0.55 -13.26
CA GLY A 80 -8.97 -0.74 -11.95
C GLY A 80 -7.70 -1.59 -12.03
N HIS A 81 -7.73 -2.70 -12.74
CA HIS A 81 -6.55 -3.55 -12.99
C HIS A 81 -5.48 -2.82 -13.79
N SER A 82 -5.85 -2.05 -14.81
CA SER A 82 -4.89 -1.27 -15.62
C SER A 82 -4.25 -0.13 -14.82
N ILE A 83 -5.03 0.58 -13.99
CA ILE A 83 -4.52 1.63 -13.12
C ILE A 83 -3.62 1.02 -12.03
N MET A 84 -4.03 -0.10 -11.44
CA MET A 84 -3.21 -0.80 -10.45
C MET A 84 -1.90 -1.30 -11.06
N ALA A 85 -1.91 -1.87 -12.26
CA ALA A 85 -0.69 -2.33 -12.93
C ALA A 85 0.27 -1.18 -13.27
N LYS A 86 -0.25 -0.03 -13.72
CA LYS A 86 0.56 1.17 -13.99
C LYS A 86 1.11 1.79 -12.70
N ASN A 87 0.29 1.87 -11.65
CA ASN A 87 0.74 2.34 -10.36
C ASN A 87 1.79 1.40 -9.76
N GLN A 88 1.63 0.08 -9.91
CA GLN A 88 2.63 -0.88 -9.46
C GLN A 88 3.94 -0.70 -10.22
N SER A 89 3.91 -0.55 -11.54
CA SER A 89 5.12 -0.27 -12.33
C SER A 89 5.80 1.04 -11.94
N TYR A 90 5.01 2.10 -11.66
CA TYR A 90 5.53 3.37 -11.16
C TYR A 90 6.20 3.22 -9.79
N MET A 91 5.54 2.49 -8.87
CA MET A 91 6.06 2.22 -7.53
C MET A 91 7.35 1.39 -7.59
N ASP A 92 7.36 0.32 -8.40
CA ASP A 92 8.53 -0.54 -8.59
C ASP A 92 9.72 0.25 -9.16
N ASN A 93 9.50 1.09 -10.20
CA ASN A 93 10.57 1.91 -10.81
C ASN A 93 11.16 2.96 -9.87
N LYS A 94 10.37 3.46 -8.93
CA LYS A 94 10.81 4.46 -7.95
C LYS A 94 11.20 3.85 -6.60
N ARG A 95 11.14 2.54 -6.46
CA ARG A 95 11.35 1.84 -5.18
C ARG A 95 10.45 2.39 -4.07
N ILE A 96 9.17 2.60 -4.41
CA ILE A 96 8.16 3.09 -3.48
C ILE A 96 7.42 1.90 -2.88
N THR A 97 7.39 1.80 -1.56
CA THR A 97 6.57 0.81 -0.85
C THR A 97 5.09 1.11 -1.08
N PRO A 98 4.29 0.14 -1.56
CA PRO A 98 2.85 0.32 -1.68
C PRO A 98 2.23 0.69 -0.33
N TYR A 99 1.31 1.64 -0.33
CA TYR A 99 0.61 2.08 0.90
C TYR A 99 -0.12 0.92 1.59
N PHE A 100 -0.60 -0.05 0.81
CA PHE A 100 -1.29 -1.23 1.31
C PHE A 100 -0.68 -2.51 0.70
N ILE A 101 -0.21 -3.41 1.55
CA ILE A 101 0.39 -4.69 1.16
C ILE A 101 -0.51 -5.81 1.67
N SER A 102 -1.25 -6.48 0.78
CA SER A 102 -2.11 -7.61 1.12
C SER A 102 -1.45 -8.97 0.92
N SER A 103 -0.47 -9.04 0.03
CA SER A 103 0.31 -10.23 -0.31
C SER A 103 1.72 -9.83 -0.70
N LEU A 104 2.65 -10.77 -0.64
CA LEU A 104 4.05 -10.61 -1.01
C LEU A 104 4.41 -11.57 -2.14
N LYS A 105 5.30 -11.16 -3.04
CA LYS A 105 6.01 -12.06 -3.95
C LYS A 105 6.98 -12.95 -3.13
N SER A 106 7.44 -14.04 -3.71
CA SER A 106 8.29 -15.00 -2.99
C SER A 106 9.61 -14.42 -2.46
N ASN A 107 10.09 -13.34 -3.08
CA ASN A 107 11.32 -12.64 -2.69
C ASN A 107 11.05 -11.34 -1.92
N GLU A 108 9.80 -10.95 -1.70
CA GLU A 108 9.48 -9.73 -0.97
C GLU A 108 9.43 -9.97 0.54
N ILE A 109 9.98 -9.01 1.29
CA ILE A 109 10.03 -9.00 2.74
C ILE A 109 9.31 -7.76 3.28
N PHE A 110 8.33 -7.96 4.13
CA PHE A 110 7.56 -6.91 4.79
C PHE A 110 8.33 -6.35 5.99
N VAL A 111 8.84 -5.13 5.89
CA VAL A 111 9.59 -4.47 6.98
C VAL A 111 8.66 -3.62 7.82
N PHE A 112 8.61 -3.87 9.13
CA PHE A 112 7.65 -3.26 10.02
C PHE A 112 8.24 -2.77 11.35
N GLY A 113 7.61 -1.73 11.91
CA GLY A 113 7.93 -1.22 13.24
C GLY A 113 7.47 -2.19 14.33
N SER A 114 8.37 -2.56 15.22
CA SER A 114 8.18 -3.51 16.31
C SER A 114 8.50 -2.88 17.68
N ASN A 115 8.56 -3.70 18.70
CA ASN A 115 9.12 -3.41 20.02
C ASN A 115 10.06 -4.56 20.44
N LEU A 116 10.97 -4.31 21.37
CA LEU A 116 11.96 -5.30 21.81
C LEU A 116 11.32 -6.58 22.37
N GLN A 117 10.11 -6.49 22.94
CA GLN A 117 9.39 -7.63 23.48
C GLN A 117 8.71 -8.49 22.39
N GLY A 118 8.70 -8.03 21.13
CA GLY A 118 8.05 -8.74 20.02
C GLY A 118 6.54 -8.86 20.20
N ILE A 119 5.90 -7.86 20.80
CA ILE A 119 4.44 -7.82 20.97
C ILE A 119 3.83 -7.24 19.67
N HIS A 120 3.28 -8.11 18.84
CA HIS A 120 2.73 -7.76 17.54
C HIS A 120 1.21 -7.61 17.58
N ALA A 121 0.69 -6.76 18.50
CA ALA A 121 -0.74 -6.68 18.81
C ALA A 121 -1.54 -5.78 17.85
N GLY A 122 -0.90 -4.85 17.13
CA GLY A 122 -1.60 -3.86 16.30
C GLY A 122 -0.86 -3.43 15.04
N GLY A 123 -1.56 -2.72 14.15
CA GLY A 123 -0.98 -2.10 12.97
C GLY A 123 -0.21 -3.05 12.04
N ALA A 124 0.92 -2.57 11.52
CA ALA A 124 1.80 -3.33 10.64
C ALA A 124 2.40 -4.57 11.34
N ALA A 125 2.70 -4.49 12.64
CA ALA A 125 3.21 -5.63 13.42
C ALA A 125 2.20 -6.79 13.48
N ARG A 126 0.90 -6.49 13.70
CA ARG A 126 -0.14 -7.50 13.67
C ARG A 126 -0.29 -8.11 12.26
N MET A 127 -0.22 -7.30 11.23
CA MET A 127 -0.25 -7.79 9.84
C MET A 127 0.93 -8.72 9.55
N ALA A 128 2.13 -8.34 9.95
CA ALA A 128 3.33 -9.15 9.81
C ALA A 128 3.17 -10.52 10.51
N HIS A 129 2.65 -10.54 11.72
CA HIS A 129 2.40 -11.77 12.47
C HIS A 129 1.32 -12.64 11.81
N THR A 130 0.22 -12.04 11.36
CA THR A 130 -0.91 -12.81 10.81
C THR A 130 -0.63 -13.36 9.42
N ASN A 131 0.10 -12.61 8.56
CA ASN A 131 0.19 -12.90 7.13
C ASN A 131 1.61 -13.22 6.65
N PHE A 132 2.66 -12.74 7.33
CA PHE A 132 4.02 -12.75 6.79
C PHE A 132 5.05 -13.41 7.71
N GLY A 133 4.60 -14.15 8.73
CA GLY A 133 5.43 -15.05 9.53
C GLY A 133 6.23 -14.38 10.65
N ALA A 134 5.90 -13.14 11.07
CA ALA A 134 6.49 -12.55 12.25
C ALA A 134 6.09 -13.35 13.51
N VAL A 135 7.04 -13.56 14.41
CA VAL A 135 6.89 -14.43 15.59
C VAL A 135 6.68 -13.59 16.84
N MET A 136 5.60 -13.88 17.59
CA MET A 136 5.38 -13.26 18.90
C MET A 136 6.55 -13.54 19.83
N GLY A 137 7.01 -12.52 20.56
CA GLY A 137 8.19 -12.60 21.43
C GLY A 137 9.52 -12.32 20.72
N ASN A 138 9.53 -12.17 19.39
CA ASN A 138 10.72 -11.78 18.63
C ASN A 138 10.52 -10.40 17.97
N GLY A 139 11.18 -9.39 18.51
CA GLY A 139 11.01 -7.99 18.09
C GLY A 139 12.03 -7.47 17.08
N VAL A 140 13.01 -8.29 16.65
CA VAL A 140 14.18 -7.85 15.86
C VAL A 140 14.46 -8.82 14.71
N GLY A 141 14.78 -8.27 13.55
CA GLY A 141 15.37 -9.02 12.42
C GLY A 141 14.36 -9.80 11.60
N ILE A 142 14.91 -10.69 10.75
CA ILE A 142 14.15 -11.47 9.76
C ILE A 142 13.34 -12.59 10.41
N GLN A 143 12.07 -12.75 10.00
CA GLN A 143 11.15 -13.76 10.51
C GLN A 143 10.14 -14.10 9.39
N GLY A 144 10.24 -15.29 8.82
CA GLY A 144 9.43 -15.66 7.65
C GLY A 144 9.64 -14.65 6.49
N GLN A 145 8.56 -14.11 5.96
CA GLN A 145 8.60 -13.03 4.96
C GLN A 145 8.46 -11.63 5.61
N SER A 146 8.97 -11.44 6.82
CA SER A 146 8.94 -10.16 7.50
C SER A 146 10.26 -9.83 8.19
N TYR A 147 10.53 -8.53 8.39
CA TYR A 147 11.69 -8.02 9.11
C TYR A 147 11.24 -6.99 10.15
N ALA A 148 11.56 -7.23 11.41
CA ALA A 148 11.16 -6.41 12.53
C ALA A 148 12.23 -5.39 12.90
N ILE A 149 11.84 -4.11 13.02
CA ILE A 149 12.71 -3.01 13.49
C ILE A 149 12.06 -2.41 14.74
N PRO A 150 12.68 -2.53 15.94
CA PRO A 150 12.14 -1.92 17.15
C PRO A 150 12.10 -0.39 17.06
N THR A 151 10.96 0.20 17.44
CA THR A 151 10.72 1.65 17.37
C THR A 151 10.14 2.24 18.65
N MET A 152 10.01 1.45 19.73
CA MET A 152 9.27 1.85 20.94
C MET A 152 10.11 1.82 22.22
N GLN A 153 11.44 1.91 22.12
CA GLN A 153 12.35 1.83 23.27
C GLN A 153 12.89 3.18 23.73
N GLY A 154 12.58 4.28 23.04
CA GLY A 154 13.07 5.62 23.37
C GLY A 154 12.97 6.56 22.18
N GLY A 155 13.88 7.54 22.08
CA GLY A 155 13.95 8.47 20.96
C GLY A 155 14.54 7.85 19.67
N VAL A 156 14.63 8.66 18.64
CA VAL A 156 15.10 8.26 17.28
C VAL A 156 16.51 7.63 17.33
N GLU A 157 17.36 8.10 18.23
CA GLU A 157 18.71 7.59 18.45
C GLU A 157 18.73 6.10 18.86
N THR A 158 17.65 5.60 19.49
CA THR A 158 17.53 4.20 19.89
C THR A 158 17.07 3.29 18.73
N ILE A 159 16.46 3.88 17.69
CA ILE A 159 16.02 3.18 16.48
C ILE A 159 17.16 3.01 15.49
N LYS A 160 18.05 4.03 15.43
CA LYS A 160 19.13 4.08 14.44
C LYS A 160 19.97 2.78 14.35
N PRO A 161 20.45 2.18 15.44
CA PRO A 161 21.25 0.94 15.34
C PRO A 161 20.52 -0.21 14.63
N TYR A 162 19.21 -0.34 14.83
CA TYR A 162 18.40 -1.38 14.19
C TYR A 162 18.12 -1.10 12.72
N VAL A 163 18.02 0.18 12.34
CA VAL A 163 17.94 0.58 10.93
C VAL A 163 19.28 0.34 10.25
N ASP A 164 20.41 0.68 10.88
CA ASP A 164 21.75 0.41 10.34
C ASP A 164 21.98 -1.10 10.14
N GLU A 165 21.56 -1.94 11.09
CA GLU A 165 21.60 -3.40 10.97
C GLU A 165 20.71 -3.91 9.82
N PHE A 166 19.49 -3.38 9.68
CA PHE A 166 18.61 -3.68 8.57
C PHE A 166 19.22 -3.34 7.22
N LEU A 167 19.80 -2.15 7.06
CA LEU A 167 20.44 -1.69 5.82
C LEU A 167 21.63 -2.58 5.45
N ALA A 168 22.45 -2.96 6.44
CA ALA A 168 23.54 -3.90 6.26
C ALA A 168 23.02 -5.28 5.84
N PHE A 169 21.95 -5.77 6.48
CA PHE A 169 21.32 -7.03 6.12
C PHE A 169 20.79 -7.00 4.68
N ALA A 170 20.03 -5.96 4.31
CA ALA A 170 19.49 -5.85 2.97
C ALA A 170 20.57 -5.84 1.88
N SER A 171 21.71 -5.20 2.14
CA SER A 171 22.85 -5.17 1.22
C SER A 171 23.49 -6.56 1.03
N GLN A 172 23.41 -7.45 2.02
CA GLN A 172 23.94 -8.81 1.95
C GLN A 172 23.03 -9.80 1.21
N TYR A 173 21.74 -9.47 1.06
CA TYR A 173 20.72 -10.33 0.44
C TYR A 173 20.06 -9.63 -0.75
N PRO A 174 20.78 -9.36 -1.85
CA PRO A 174 20.25 -8.62 -2.99
C PRO A 174 19.12 -9.35 -3.74
N GLU A 175 18.96 -10.65 -3.54
CA GLU A 175 17.86 -11.46 -4.09
C GLU A 175 16.53 -11.20 -3.38
N MET A 176 16.54 -10.68 -2.16
CA MET A 176 15.34 -10.26 -1.42
C MET A 176 15.00 -8.81 -1.75
N HIS A 177 13.72 -8.48 -1.74
CA HIS A 177 13.22 -7.12 -1.92
C HIS A 177 12.46 -6.66 -0.68
N PHE A 178 12.95 -5.62 -0.04
CA PHE A 178 12.44 -5.14 1.26
C PHE A 178 11.43 -4.00 1.09
N LEU A 179 10.19 -4.24 1.49
CA LEU A 179 9.12 -3.25 1.46
C LEU A 179 8.98 -2.61 2.85
N VAL A 180 9.63 -1.48 3.05
CA VAL A 180 9.62 -0.77 4.35
C VAL A 180 8.30 -0.02 4.51
N THR A 181 7.55 -0.34 5.57
CA THR A 181 6.36 0.43 5.97
C THR A 181 6.75 1.74 6.67
N PRO A 182 5.83 2.69 6.92
CA PRO A 182 6.11 3.89 7.71
C PRO A 182 6.39 3.53 9.18
N ILE A 183 7.53 2.89 9.43
CA ILE A 183 7.94 2.45 10.78
C ILE A 183 8.08 3.65 11.71
N GLY A 184 7.69 3.48 12.96
CA GLY A 184 7.74 4.55 13.95
C GLY A 184 6.65 5.62 13.83
N CYS A 185 6.05 5.80 12.64
CA CYS A 185 5.07 6.86 12.37
C CYS A 185 3.62 6.51 12.75
N GLY A 186 3.43 5.46 13.53
CA GLY A 186 2.12 5.04 14.03
C GLY A 186 2.06 5.14 15.55
N ILE A 187 1.93 3.99 16.24
CA ILE A 187 1.80 3.92 17.71
C ILE A 187 3.03 4.53 18.43
N ALA A 188 4.22 4.45 17.83
CA ALA A 188 5.43 5.03 18.42
C ALA A 188 5.45 6.57 18.39
N GLY A 189 4.63 7.22 17.53
CA GLY A 189 4.35 8.63 17.56
C GLY A 189 5.41 9.55 16.95
N PHE A 190 6.32 9.02 16.15
CA PHE A 190 7.29 9.81 15.40
C PHE A 190 6.69 10.36 14.11
N GLU A 191 7.19 11.51 13.68
CA GLU A 191 6.88 12.06 12.36
C GLU A 191 7.83 11.46 11.29
N PRO A 192 7.41 11.43 10.01
CA PRO A 192 8.27 10.95 8.91
C PRO A 192 9.63 11.67 8.86
N GLU A 193 9.67 12.96 9.21
CA GLU A 193 10.88 13.78 9.26
C GLU A 193 11.90 13.31 10.30
N ASP A 194 11.44 12.61 11.34
CA ASP A 194 12.30 12.03 12.37
C ASP A 194 12.91 10.71 11.90
N ILE A 195 12.15 9.88 11.19
CA ILE A 195 12.51 8.51 10.85
C ILE A 195 13.18 8.40 9.49
N ALA A 196 12.69 9.10 8.46
CA ALA A 196 13.22 9.01 7.10
C ALA A 196 14.74 9.25 7.00
N PRO A 197 15.35 10.21 7.72
CA PRO A 197 16.80 10.41 7.68
C PRO A 197 17.63 9.20 8.09
N LEU A 198 17.08 8.30 8.91
CA LEU A 198 17.76 7.04 9.27
C LEU A 198 17.98 6.12 8.07
N PHE A 199 17.15 6.24 7.04
CA PHE A 199 17.19 5.44 5.82
C PHE A 199 17.99 6.09 4.68
N ILE A 200 18.74 7.15 4.91
CA ILE A 200 19.46 7.86 3.83
C ILE A 200 20.40 6.92 3.03
N ALA A 201 20.99 5.92 3.68
CA ALA A 201 21.87 4.95 3.02
C ALA A 201 21.10 3.98 2.10
N ALA A 202 19.76 3.87 2.22
CA ALA A 202 18.94 3.09 1.30
C ALA A 202 18.99 3.61 -0.14
N LYS A 203 19.44 4.85 -0.38
CA LYS A 203 19.72 5.37 -1.72
C LYS A 203 20.66 4.46 -2.52
N ASN A 204 21.63 3.85 -1.85
CA ASN A 204 22.66 3.01 -2.43
C ASN A 204 22.33 1.51 -2.33
N VAL A 205 21.16 1.12 -1.84
CA VAL A 205 20.74 -0.28 -1.66
C VAL A 205 19.49 -0.51 -2.51
N GLU A 206 19.68 -1.06 -3.71
CA GLU A 206 18.64 -1.10 -4.76
C GLU A 206 17.42 -1.97 -4.42
N ASN A 207 17.59 -2.96 -3.56
CA ASN A 207 16.53 -3.90 -3.15
C ASN A 207 15.69 -3.41 -1.96
N ILE A 208 15.75 -2.12 -1.62
CA ILE A 208 14.90 -1.50 -0.59
C ILE A 208 13.92 -0.54 -1.25
N SER A 209 12.63 -0.74 -0.99
CA SER A 209 11.57 0.25 -1.21
C SER A 209 11.21 0.93 0.09
N LEU A 210 11.03 2.25 0.05
CA LEU A 210 10.59 3.07 1.18
C LEU A 210 9.22 3.70 0.89
N PRO A 211 8.50 4.15 1.91
CA PRO A 211 7.35 5.02 1.72
C PRO A 211 7.70 6.24 0.84
N GLU A 212 6.78 6.66 -0.02
CA GLU A 212 6.99 7.82 -0.91
C GLU A 212 7.38 9.06 -0.12
N GLU A 213 6.78 9.25 1.04
CA GLU A 213 7.06 10.34 1.98
C GLU A 213 8.51 10.30 2.48
N PHE A 214 9.03 9.10 2.81
CA PHE A 214 10.44 8.96 3.22
C PHE A 214 11.40 9.34 2.08
N TRP A 215 11.10 8.90 0.86
CA TRP A 215 11.88 9.32 -0.31
C TRP A 215 11.85 10.83 -0.51
N SER A 216 10.71 11.47 -0.34
CA SER A 216 10.56 12.94 -0.49
C SER A 216 11.44 13.70 0.49
N ILE A 217 11.66 13.17 1.69
CA ILE A 217 12.47 13.81 2.75
C ILE A 217 13.97 13.60 2.51
N ILE A 218 14.37 12.40 2.05
CA ILE A 218 15.79 12.07 1.90
C ILE A 218 16.34 12.28 0.49
N SER A 219 15.52 12.65 -0.51
CA SER A 219 15.92 12.84 -1.92
C SER A 219 16.91 13.96 -2.15
#